data_a0ad32181a25f9474e37c11e321ce642
#
_entry.id   a0ad32181a25f9474e37c11e321ce642
#
_cell.length_a   1.000
_cell.length_b   1.000
_cell.length_c   1.000
_cell.angle_alpha   90.00
_cell.angle_beta   90.00
_cell.angle_gamma   90.00
#
_symmetry.space_group_name_H-M   'P 1'
#
loop_
_entity.id
_entity.type
_entity.pdbx_description
1 polymer ?
#
loop_
_entity_poly.entity_id
_entity_poly.type
_entity_poly.pdbx_seq_one_letter_code
_entity_poly.pdbx_strand_id
1 'polypeptide(L)'
;MLCWLLLPVWSALALETLEAQSIRFRLIPGGWYFVGSPPNETGRYADEAASHKVKLKPFYISLTEITNAQYARFLKATGHKKPLYWEDQNLNGPNQPVVGVTWHDAAAFCRWLTKVTGAPHELPTESQWEAAARGSLVAQPYPWGAQAPDGGGVFRANFRTSLPGATGFSFTAPVGSFPANGYGLFDMAGNVSEWCQDRYVPLRTGGPFKPGVLRLLKGGSWIAGPRDLRPAARQSAPPQYADGYIGFRVVRLPQP
;
A
#
# COMPACT_ATOMS: atom_id res chain seq x y z
N MET A 1 -39.70 -23.61 -29.47
CA MET A 1 -39.02 -23.70 -28.14
C MET A 1 -37.78 -22.81 -28.19
N LEU A 2 -37.91 -21.55 -27.72
CA LEU A 2 -36.77 -20.66 -27.58
C LEU A 2 -36.19 -20.80 -26.18
N CYS A 3 -34.97 -21.30 -26.11
CA CYS A 3 -34.21 -21.41 -24.87
C CYS A 3 -33.56 -20.06 -24.57
N TRP A 4 -34.05 -19.34 -23.58
CA TRP A 4 -33.45 -18.10 -23.06
C TRP A 4 -32.26 -18.49 -22.18
N LEU A 5 -31.06 -18.32 -22.69
CA LEU A 5 -29.84 -18.35 -21.87
C LEU A 5 -29.82 -17.12 -20.98
N LEU A 6 -30.14 -17.29 -19.71
CA LEU A 6 -29.90 -16.31 -18.65
C LEU A 6 -28.39 -16.24 -18.40
N LEU A 7 -27.76 -15.23 -18.98
CA LEU A 7 -26.43 -14.82 -18.56
C LEU A 7 -26.53 -14.26 -17.13
N PRO A 8 -25.67 -14.66 -16.20
CA PRO A 8 -25.66 -14.07 -14.87
C PRO A 8 -25.24 -12.60 -15.00
N VAL A 9 -26.16 -11.72 -14.67
CA VAL A 9 -25.87 -10.29 -14.46
C VAL A 9 -24.98 -10.23 -13.23
N TRP A 10 -23.68 -10.09 -13.43
CA TRP A 10 -22.77 -9.65 -12.40
C TRP A 10 -23.13 -8.19 -12.10
N SER A 11 -24.03 -7.99 -11.13
CA SER A 11 -24.21 -6.68 -10.54
C SER A 11 -22.85 -6.22 -10.02
N ALA A 12 -22.32 -5.14 -10.58
CA ALA A 12 -21.17 -4.45 -10.00
C ALA A 12 -21.57 -4.08 -8.56
N LEU A 13 -21.17 -4.91 -7.60
CA LEU A 13 -21.28 -4.60 -6.19
C LEU A 13 -20.53 -3.28 -6.01
N ALA A 14 -21.28 -2.19 -5.79
CA ALA A 14 -20.69 -0.92 -5.40
C ALA A 14 -19.82 -1.21 -4.18
N LEU A 15 -18.48 -1.13 -4.34
CA LEU A 15 -17.55 -1.45 -3.27
C LEU A 15 -17.82 -0.49 -2.11
N GLU A 16 -18.22 -1.06 -0.98
CA GLU A 16 -18.59 -0.30 0.21
C GLU A 16 -17.43 0.60 0.67
N THR A 17 -17.74 1.87 0.94
CA THR A 17 -16.81 2.84 1.53
C THR A 17 -17.26 3.21 2.92
N LEU A 18 -16.28 3.41 3.79
CA LEU A 18 -16.46 3.86 5.16
C LEU A 18 -15.54 5.05 5.41
N GLU A 19 -15.96 5.99 6.24
CA GLU A 19 -15.10 7.09 6.68
C GLU A 19 -14.94 7.12 8.20
N ALA A 20 -13.72 7.33 8.69
CA ALA A 20 -13.41 7.52 10.08
C ALA A 20 -12.23 8.49 10.25
N GLN A 21 -12.38 9.54 11.05
CA GLN A 21 -11.35 10.56 11.29
C GLN A 21 -10.82 11.21 10.00
N SER A 22 -11.69 11.42 9.00
CA SER A 22 -11.36 11.88 7.65
C SER A 22 -10.46 10.91 6.85
N ILE A 23 -10.42 9.65 7.25
CA ILE A 23 -9.81 8.56 6.48
C ILE A 23 -10.95 7.78 5.82
N ARG A 24 -10.91 7.72 4.49
CA ARG A 24 -11.85 6.90 3.72
C ARG A 24 -11.27 5.51 3.52
N PHE A 25 -12.11 4.52 3.70
CA PHE A 25 -11.76 3.10 3.58
C PHE A 25 -12.56 2.43 2.47
N ARG A 26 -11.99 1.40 1.89
CA ARG A 26 -12.60 0.51 0.91
C ARG A 26 -12.73 -0.89 1.50
N LEU A 27 -13.91 -1.50 1.41
CA LEU A 27 -14.09 -2.90 1.72
C LEU A 27 -13.40 -3.77 0.65
N ILE A 28 -12.51 -4.62 1.09
CA ILE A 28 -11.97 -5.72 0.28
C ILE A 28 -12.74 -6.98 0.71
N PRO A 29 -13.47 -7.63 -0.20
CA PRO A 29 -14.29 -8.79 0.13
C PRO A 29 -13.44 -9.94 0.68
N GLY A 30 -14.05 -10.78 1.52
CA GLY A 30 -13.44 -12.05 1.90
C GLY A 30 -13.39 -12.99 0.70
N GLY A 31 -12.33 -13.80 0.59
CA GLY A 31 -12.19 -14.72 -0.53
C GLY A 31 -10.78 -15.26 -0.71
N TRP A 32 -10.58 -15.89 -1.87
CA TRP A 32 -9.27 -16.38 -2.31
C TRP A 32 -8.60 -15.35 -3.21
N TYR A 33 -7.36 -14.99 -2.89
CA TYR A 33 -6.54 -14.04 -3.62
C TYR A 33 -5.25 -14.68 -4.10
N PHE A 34 -4.79 -14.32 -5.29
CA PHE A 34 -3.45 -14.68 -5.75
C PHE A 34 -2.46 -13.63 -5.26
N VAL A 35 -1.40 -14.07 -4.60
CA VAL A 35 -0.26 -13.26 -4.15
C VAL A 35 1.05 -13.89 -4.62
N GLY A 36 2.15 -13.13 -4.59
CA GLY A 36 3.42 -13.55 -5.16
C GLY A 36 3.48 -13.33 -6.67
N SER A 37 4.58 -13.68 -7.29
CA SER A 37 4.86 -13.45 -8.71
C SER A 37 5.09 -14.75 -9.47
N PRO A 38 4.65 -14.87 -10.75
CA PRO A 38 5.03 -15.97 -11.60
C PRO A 38 6.56 -16.08 -11.73
N PRO A 39 7.12 -17.30 -11.87
CA PRO A 39 8.58 -17.48 -11.98
C PRO A 39 9.23 -16.71 -13.15
N ASN A 40 8.47 -16.46 -14.20
CA ASN A 40 8.89 -15.75 -15.42
C ASN A 40 8.50 -14.27 -15.43
N GLU A 41 8.01 -13.71 -14.33
CA GLU A 41 7.68 -12.29 -14.26
C GLU A 41 8.94 -11.43 -14.41
N THR A 42 8.94 -10.52 -15.37
CA THR A 42 10.05 -9.60 -15.60
C THR A 42 10.29 -8.73 -14.37
N GLY A 43 11.54 -8.68 -13.93
CA GLY A 43 11.91 -7.90 -12.75
C GLY A 43 11.62 -8.58 -11.41
N ARG A 44 11.20 -9.83 -11.37
CA ARG A 44 11.00 -10.61 -10.14
C ARG A 44 12.28 -10.64 -9.30
N TYR A 45 12.14 -10.42 -7.99
CA TYR A 45 13.22 -10.60 -7.01
C TYR A 45 13.27 -12.04 -6.51
N ALA A 46 14.45 -12.47 -6.07
CA ALA A 46 14.65 -13.84 -5.61
C ALA A 46 13.90 -14.17 -4.30
N ASP A 47 13.56 -13.14 -3.53
CA ASP A 47 12.83 -13.23 -2.25
C ASP A 47 11.32 -13.07 -2.37
N GLU A 48 10.80 -12.95 -3.59
CA GLU A 48 9.36 -12.99 -3.82
C GLU A 48 8.85 -14.43 -3.78
N ALA A 49 7.69 -14.66 -3.16
CA ALA A 49 7.02 -15.94 -3.22
C ALA A 49 6.61 -16.27 -4.66
N ALA A 50 6.62 -17.55 -5.02
CA ALA A 50 5.92 -18.01 -6.20
C ALA A 50 4.42 -17.69 -6.08
N SER A 51 3.75 -17.41 -7.20
CA SER A 51 2.32 -17.12 -7.18
C SER A 51 1.52 -18.26 -6.53
N HIS A 52 0.74 -17.95 -5.51
CA HIS A 52 -0.07 -18.89 -4.75
C HIS A 52 -1.37 -18.24 -4.26
N LYS A 53 -2.33 -19.05 -3.84
CA LYS A 53 -3.60 -18.58 -3.29
C LYS A 53 -3.52 -18.43 -1.77
N VAL A 54 -4.05 -17.31 -1.28
CA VAL A 54 -4.30 -17.07 0.15
C VAL A 54 -5.79 -16.81 0.38
N LYS A 55 -6.33 -17.27 1.51
CA LYS A 55 -7.70 -16.98 1.90
C LYS A 55 -7.70 -15.82 2.90
N LEU A 56 -8.33 -14.72 2.55
CA LEU A 56 -8.48 -13.55 3.42
C LEU A 56 -9.92 -13.44 3.92
N LYS A 57 -10.07 -13.01 5.17
CA LYS A 57 -11.35 -12.50 5.69
C LYS A 57 -11.61 -11.12 5.08
N PRO A 58 -12.87 -10.65 5.01
CA PRO A 58 -13.14 -9.28 4.57
C PRO A 58 -12.42 -8.27 5.48
N PHE A 59 -11.95 -7.18 4.91
CA PHE A 59 -11.31 -6.08 5.65
C PHE A 59 -11.49 -4.76 4.91
N TYR A 60 -11.45 -3.66 5.63
CA TYR A 60 -11.38 -2.33 5.05
C TYR A 60 -9.94 -1.87 4.98
N ILE A 61 -9.55 -1.19 3.90
CA ILE A 61 -8.22 -0.57 3.76
C ILE A 61 -8.39 0.90 3.37
N SER A 62 -7.53 1.79 3.89
CA SER A 62 -7.60 3.21 3.54
C SER A 62 -7.38 3.40 2.04
N LEU A 63 -8.17 4.30 1.42
CA LEU A 63 -8.10 4.55 -0.03
C LEU A 63 -6.73 5.02 -0.48
N THR A 64 -6.03 5.74 0.37
CA THR A 64 -4.72 6.32 0.15
C THR A 64 -3.81 5.99 1.32
N GLU A 65 -2.54 6.36 1.24
CA GLU A 65 -1.65 6.47 2.38
C GLU A 65 -2.21 7.47 3.39
N ILE A 66 -1.77 7.39 4.65
CA ILE A 66 -2.12 8.38 5.68
C ILE A 66 -1.42 9.70 5.38
N THR A 67 -2.21 10.78 5.33
CA THR A 67 -1.69 12.12 5.01
C THR A 67 -1.14 12.85 6.24
N ASN A 68 -0.31 13.89 5.99
CA ASN A 68 0.17 14.78 7.04
C ASN A 68 -0.99 15.41 7.85
N ALA A 69 -2.08 15.82 7.18
CA ALA A 69 -3.25 16.38 7.87
C ALA A 69 -3.94 15.37 8.80
N GLN A 70 -4.02 14.11 8.40
CA GLN A 70 -4.57 13.04 9.23
C GLN A 70 -3.63 12.70 10.38
N TYR A 71 -2.33 12.64 10.14
CA TYR A 71 -1.33 12.37 11.17
C TYR A 71 -1.22 13.52 12.19
N ALA A 72 -1.40 14.78 11.76
CA ALA A 72 -1.46 15.94 12.66
C ALA A 72 -2.54 15.82 13.74
N ARG A 73 -3.68 15.19 13.43
CA ARG A 73 -4.73 14.93 14.43
C ARG A 73 -4.26 13.97 15.52
N PHE A 74 -3.54 12.93 15.11
CA PHE A 74 -2.91 11.99 16.05
C PHE A 74 -1.89 12.69 16.95
N LEU A 75 -0.99 13.51 16.39
CA LEU A 75 -0.02 14.28 17.15
C LEU A 75 -0.71 15.19 18.17
N LYS A 76 -1.74 15.92 17.73
CA LYS A 76 -2.53 16.82 18.61
C LYS A 76 -3.23 16.08 19.74
N ALA A 77 -3.78 14.88 19.45
CA ALA A 77 -4.56 14.11 20.41
C ALA A 77 -3.69 13.37 21.44
N THR A 78 -2.44 13.06 21.10
CA THR A 78 -1.60 12.14 21.91
C THR A 78 -0.32 12.75 22.43
N GLY A 79 0.13 13.88 21.88
CA GLY A 79 1.45 14.44 22.15
C GLY A 79 2.60 13.57 21.60
N HIS A 80 2.30 12.66 20.64
CA HIS A 80 3.31 11.81 20.03
C HIS A 80 4.42 12.65 19.35
N LYS A 81 5.63 12.11 19.27
CA LYS A 81 6.76 12.78 18.64
C LYS A 81 6.49 13.02 17.16
N LYS A 82 6.85 14.22 16.67
CA LYS A 82 6.78 14.55 15.24
C LYS A 82 7.69 13.63 14.41
N PRO A 83 7.27 13.26 13.19
CA PRO A 83 8.10 12.53 12.22
C PRO A 83 9.39 13.28 11.86
N LEU A 84 10.37 12.55 11.33
CA LEU A 84 11.70 13.09 11.00
C LEU A 84 11.66 14.27 10.02
N TYR A 85 10.75 14.24 9.03
CA TYR A 85 10.63 15.28 7.98
C TYR A 85 9.41 16.19 8.18
N TRP A 86 8.90 16.32 9.41
CA TRP A 86 7.65 17.06 9.67
C TRP A 86 7.70 18.53 9.29
N GLU A 87 8.87 19.15 9.34
CA GLU A 87 9.07 20.57 9.01
C GLU A 87 9.66 20.78 7.60
N ASP A 88 9.90 19.71 6.83
CA ASP A 88 10.41 19.80 5.46
C ASP A 88 9.30 20.24 4.51
N GLN A 89 9.42 21.43 3.93
CA GLN A 89 8.43 22.05 3.06
C GLN A 89 8.14 21.24 1.77
N ASN A 90 9.04 20.36 1.36
CA ASN A 90 8.85 19.50 0.20
C ASN A 90 7.98 18.25 0.52
N LEU A 91 7.86 17.90 1.81
CA LEU A 91 7.27 16.64 2.27
C LEU A 91 6.10 16.82 3.25
N ASN A 92 5.84 18.06 3.73
CA ASN A 92 4.87 18.33 4.78
C ASN A 92 3.54 18.92 4.31
N GLY A 93 3.29 18.95 3.01
CA GLY A 93 2.00 19.40 2.47
C GLY A 93 0.84 18.61 3.09
N PRO A 94 -0.30 19.24 3.44
CA PRO A 94 -1.37 18.60 4.20
C PRO A 94 -1.94 17.35 3.53
N ASN A 95 -1.96 17.31 2.20
CA ASN A 95 -2.47 16.21 1.38
C ASN A 95 -1.35 15.27 0.88
N GLN A 96 -0.08 15.53 1.20
CA GLN A 96 0.99 14.57 0.95
C GLN A 96 0.95 13.45 2.00
N PRO A 97 1.43 12.22 1.67
CA PRO A 97 1.55 11.17 2.66
C PRO A 97 2.50 11.58 3.78
N VAL A 98 2.19 11.19 5.00
CA VAL A 98 3.15 11.35 6.10
C VAL A 98 4.34 10.44 5.85
N VAL A 99 5.54 11.01 5.95
CA VAL A 99 6.83 10.31 5.81
C VAL A 99 7.73 10.53 7.02
N GLY A 100 8.85 9.82 7.06
CA GLY A 100 9.76 9.92 8.20
C GLY A 100 9.20 9.30 9.47
N VAL A 101 8.26 8.37 9.32
CA VAL A 101 7.63 7.59 10.39
C VAL A 101 8.28 6.22 10.51
N THR A 102 8.58 5.80 11.73
CA THR A 102 8.99 4.44 12.03
C THR A 102 7.80 3.48 11.98
N TRP A 103 8.07 2.17 11.94
CA TRP A 103 7.02 1.18 12.09
C TRP A 103 6.26 1.34 13.42
N HIS A 104 6.98 1.70 14.49
CA HIS A 104 6.39 1.93 15.81
C HIS A 104 5.45 3.14 15.84
N ASP A 105 5.78 4.21 15.11
CA ASP A 105 4.93 5.39 14.97
C ASP A 105 3.65 5.07 14.19
N ALA A 106 3.77 4.34 13.08
CA ALA A 106 2.64 3.87 12.30
C ALA A 106 1.72 2.94 13.12
N ALA A 107 2.30 2.00 13.89
CA ALA A 107 1.54 1.16 14.81
C ALA A 107 0.90 1.95 15.96
N ALA A 108 1.55 3.02 16.45
CA ALA A 108 0.96 3.92 17.46
C ALA A 108 -0.24 4.69 16.91
N PHE A 109 -0.17 5.15 15.66
CA PHE A 109 -1.29 5.75 14.96
C PHE A 109 -2.48 4.79 14.85
N CYS A 110 -2.24 3.52 14.47
CA CYS A 110 -3.30 2.50 14.41
C CYS A 110 -3.96 2.27 15.77
N ARG A 111 -3.18 2.19 16.86
CA ARG A 111 -3.72 2.05 18.22
C ARG A 111 -4.57 3.25 18.64
N TRP A 112 -4.12 4.46 18.34
CA TRP A 112 -4.91 5.68 18.57
C TRP A 112 -6.21 5.65 17.78
N LEU A 113 -6.16 5.31 16.50
CA LEU A 113 -7.35 5.24 15.64
C LEU A 113 -8.36 4.20 16.17
N THR A 114 -7.87 3.04 16.62
CA THR A 114 -8.69 2.02 17.30
C THR A 114 -9.40 2.61 18.51
N LYS A 115 -8.66 3.34 19.37
CA LYS A 115 -9.24 3.95 20.58
C LYS A 115 -10.33 4.97 20.27
N VAL A 116 -10.14 5.82 19.28
CA VAL A 116 -11.09 6.91 18.98
C VAL A 116 -12.29 6.46 18.16
N THR A 117 -12.18 5.36 17.43
CA THR A 117 -13.27 4.83 16.60
C THR A 117 -14.02 3.66 17.23
N GLY A 118 -13.43 3.01 18.23
CA GLY A 118 -13.95 1.78 18.84
C GLY A 118 -13.82 0.54 17.96
N ALA A 119 -13.18 0.63 16.78
CA ALA A 119 -13.01 -0.48 15.85
C ALA A 119 -11.51 -0.80 15.66
N PRO A 120 -11.11 -2.07 15.53
CA PRO A 120 -9.70 -2.44 15.38
C PRO A 120 -9.10 -1.88 14.09
N HIS A 121 -7.97 -1.16 14.23
CA HIS A 121 -7.17 -0.66 13.11
C HIS A 121 -5.71 -1.13 13.28
N GLU A 122 -5.12 -1.57 12.19
CA GLU A 122 -3.78 -2.13 12.14
C GLU A 122 -3.07 -1.71 10.85
N LEU A 123 -1.77 -1.94 10.77
CA LEU A 123 -1.07 -1.96 9.49
C LEU A 123 -1.55 -3.18 8.68
N PRO A 124 -1.62 -3.10 7.35
CA PRO A 124 -1.97 -4.25 6.53
C PRO A 124 -0.93 -5.37 6.69
N THR A 125 -1.38 -6.62 6.66
CA THR A 125 -0.45 -7.74 6.42
C THR A 125 0.05 -7.69 4.98
N GLU A 126 1.17 -8.35 4.69
CA GLU A 126 1.70 -8.49 3.32
C GLU A 126 0.62 -8.96 2.34
N SER A 127 -0.09 -10.02 2.72
CA SER A 127 -1.16 -10.58 1.87
C SER A 127 -2.36 -9.65 1.69
N GLN A 128 -2.76 -8.91 2.72
CA GLN A 128 -3.83 -7.92 2.61
C GLN A 128 -3.43 -6.77 1.70
N TRP A 129 -2.21 -6.24 1.89
CA TRP A 129 -1.69 -5.16 1.06
C TRP A 129 -1.60 -5.57 -0.40
N GLU A 130 -1.02 -6.75 -0.69
CA GLU A 130 -0.84 -7.23 -2.05
C GLU A 130 -2.17 -7.57 -2.73
N ALA A 131 -3.11 -8.23 -2.05
CA ALA A 131 -4.45 -8.48 -2.57
C ALA A 131 -5.19 -7.18 -2.91
N ALA A 132 -5.07 -6.17 -2.06
CA ALA A 132 -5.64 -4.83 -2.29
C ALA A 132 -4.96 -4.12 -3.48
N ALA A 133 -3.63 -4.19 -3.57
CA ALA A 133 -2.85 -3.57 -4.65
C ALA A 133 -3.18 -4.15 -6.02
N ARG A 134 -3.42 -5.44 -6.12
CA ARG A 134 -3.76 -6.11 -7.39
C ARG A 134 -5.11 -5.70 -7.96
N GLY A 135 -6.03 -5.12 -7.17
CA GLY A 135 -7.28 -4.57 -7.69
C GLY A 135 -8.14 -5.56 -8.46
N SER A 136 -8.17 -6.84 -8.06
CA SER A 136 -8.77 -8.01 -8.75
C SER A 136 -7.98 -8.58 -9.94
N LEU A 137 -6.86 -7.98 -10.34
CA LEU A 137 -6.03 -8.52 -11.42
C LEU A 137 -5.20 -9.73 -10.93
N VAL A 138 -5.10 -10.73 -11.79
CA VAL A 138 -4.30 -11.94 -11.53
C VAL A 138 -3.06 -11.92 -12.42
N ALA A 139 -1.89 -12.22 -11.83
CA ALA A 139 -0.62 -12.36 -12.55
C ALA A 139 -0.27 -11.14 -13.42
N GLN A 140 -0.62 -9.95 -12.95
CA GLN A 140 -0.22 -8.69 -13.59
C GLN A 140 0.93 -8.05 -12.81
N PRO A 141 1.94 -7.48 -13.50
CA PRO A 141 3.12 -6.90 -12.85
C PRO A 141 2.81 -5.62 -12.09
N TYR A 142 1.73 -4.88 -12.42
CA TYR A 142 1.38 -3.62 -11.77
C TYR A 142 -0.10 -3.56 -11.38
N PRO A 143 -0.50 -2.66 -10.46
CA PRO A 143 -1.90 -2.47 -10.03
C PRO A 143 -2.88 -2.11 -11.16
N TRP A 144 -2.38 -1.64 -12.31
CA TRP A 144 -3.15 -1.27 -13.51
C TRP A 144 -3.00 -2.27 -14.66
N GLY A 145 -2.22 -3.33 -14.51
CA GLY A 145 -2.01 -4.36 -15.55
C GLY A 145 -0.56 -4.49 -16.01
N ALA A 146 -0.37 -4.81 -17.29
CA ALA A 146 0.95 -5.15 -17.84
C ALA A 146 1.75 -3.94 -18.37
N GLN A 147 1.12 -2.77 -18.53
CA GLN A 147 1.79 -1.61 -19.11
C GLN A 147 2.88 -1.08 -18.17
N ALA A 148 4.02 -0.68 -18.73
CA ALA A 148 5.07 -0.02 -17.97
C ALA A 148 4.55 1.24 -17.25
N PRO A 149 5.11 1.62 -16.09
CA PRO A 149 4.65 2.77 -15.31
C PRO A 149 4.63 4.12 -16.05
N ASP A 150 5.49 4.25 -17.07
CA ASP A 150 5.62 5.40 -17.99
C ASP A 150 5.17 5.05 -19.42
N GLY A 151 4.52 3.91 -19.60
CA GLY A 151 4.14 3.39 -20.92
C GLY A 151 3.19 4.31 -21.67
N GLY A 152 3.53 4.64 -22.92
CA GLY A 152 2.74 5.53 -23.78
C GLY A 152 2.79 7.00 -23.37
N GLY A 153 3.78 7.45 -22.61
CA GLY A 153 3.92 8.82 -22.12
C GLY A 153 2.95 9.19 -20.99
N VAL A 154 2.25 8.20 -20.43
CA VAL A 154 1.32 8.39 -19.30
C VAL A 154 1.92 7.79 -18.04
N PHE A 155 2.25 8.63 -17.07
CA PHE A 155 2.70 8.18 -15.75
C PHE A 155 1.51 7.69 -14.92
N ARG A 156 1.64 6.51 -14.32
CA ARG A 156 0.60 5.85 -13.51
C ARG A 156 0.91 5.79 -12.04
N ALA A 157 2.07 6.31 -11.65
CA ALA A 157 2.56 6.36 -10.29
C ALA A 157 3.60 7.46 -10.13
N ASN A 158 3.88 7.87 -8.90
CA ASN A 158 5.02 8.72 -8.58
C ASN A 158 6.24 7.84 -8.26
N PHE A 159 7.24 7.82 -9.13
CA PHE A 159 8.42 6.98 -9.02
C PHE A 159 9.63 7.65 -9.69
N ARG A 160 10.83 7.11 -9.44
CA ARG A 160 12.06 7.61 -10.06
C ARG A 160 12.11 7.24 -11.54
N THR A 161 12.09 8.26 -12.38
CA THR A 161 12.25 8.16 -13.83
C THR A 161 13.67 8.55 -14.24
N SER A 162 14.01 8.37 -15.53
CA SER A 162 15.28 8.84 -16.10
C SER A 162 15.38 10.38 -16.12
N LEU A 163 14.24 11.07 -16.15
CA LEU A 163 14.14 12.53 -16.07
C LEU A 163 13.53 12.92 -14.73
N PRO A 164 14.27 13.58 -13.83
CA PRO A 164 13.74 14.04 -12.55
C PRO A 164 12.49 14.91 -12.74
N GLY A 165 11.45 14.65 -11.93
CA GLY A 165 10.20 15.40 -11.99
C GLY A 165 9.28 15.06 -13.18
N ALA A 166 9.62 14.08 -14.02
CA ALA A 166 8.79 13.70 -15.17
C ALA A 166 7.39 13.20 -14.79
N THR A 167 7.22 12.67 -13.58
CA THR A 167 5.90 12.31 -13.02
C THR A 167 5.06 13.53 -12.62
N GLY A 168 5.62 14.74 -12.69
CA GLY A 168 5.05 15.99 -12.18
C GLY A 168 5.50 16.34 -10.77
N PHE A 169 6.23 15.44 -10.09
CA PHE A 169 6.64 15.61 -8.70
C PHE A 169 8.12 15.22 -8.50
N SER A 170 8.85 16.06 -7.75
CA SER A 170 10.25 15.81 -7.38
C SER A 170 10.40 15.09 -6.03
N PHE A 171 9.32 15.06 -5.26
CA PHE A 171 9.18 14.41 -3.95
C PHE A 171 7.85 13.66 -3.92
N THR A 172 7.27 13.45 -2.73
CA THR A 172 5.94 12.84 -2.62
C THR A 172 4.87 13.69 -3.32
N ALA A 173 3.98 13.05 -4.04
CA ALA A 173 2.78 13.68 -4.60
C ALA A 173 1.69 13.78 -3.52
N PRO A 174 0.74 14.73 -3.63
CA PRO A 174 -0.52 14.64 -2.89
C PRO A 174 -1.18 13.29 -3.17
N VAL A 175 -1.71 12.65 -2.12
CA VAL A 175 -2.35 11.33 -2.27
C VAL A 175 -3.49 11.36 -3.29
N GLY A 176 -3.63 10.32 -4.09
CA GLY A 176 -4.66 10.26 -5.14
C GLY A 176 -4.35 11.04 -6.41
N SER A 177 -3.09 11.46 -6.61
CA SER A 177 -2.67 12.18 -7.83
C SER A 177 -2.63 11.29 -9.07
N PHE A 178 -2.64 9.98 -8.92
CA PHE A 178 -2.58 9.00 -10.01
C PHE A 178 -3.85 8.14 -10.05
N PRO A 179 -4.15 7.46 -11.18
CA PRO A 179 -5.35 6.65 -11.30
C PRO A 179 -5.44 5.54 -10.25
N ALA A 180 -6.64 5.32 -9.72
CA ALA A 180 -6.93 4.23 -8.80
C ALA A 180 -6.88 2.86 -9.50
N ASN A 181 -6.60 1.81 -8.73
CA ASN A 181 -6.71 0.43 -9.19
C ASN A 181 -8.17 -0.05 -9.27
N GLY A 182 -8.39 -1.32 -9.64
CA GLY A 182 -9.72 -1.91 -9.79
C GLY A 182 -10.58 -1.94 -8.52
N TYR A 183 -10.00 -1.77 -7.34
CA TYR A 183 -10.74 -1.58 -6.08
C TYR A 183 -10.93 -0.10 -5.71
N GLY A 184 -10.50 0.84 -6.54
CA GLY A 184 -10.58 2.28 -6.25
C GLY A 184 -9.58 2.72 -5.19
N LEU A 185 -8.47 2.00 -5.04
CA LEU A 185 -7.36 2.36 -4.17
C LEU A 185 -6.31 3.12 -4.96
N PHE A 186 -5.81 4.20 -4.38
CA PHE A 186 -4.80 5.07 -4.96
C PHE A 186 -3.41 4.74 -4.43
N ASP A 187 -2.40 5.09 -5.22
CA ASP A 187 -0.99 5.07 -4.84
C ASP A 187 -0.50 3.70 -4.32
N MET A 188 -1.12 2.60 -4.83
CA MET A 188 -0.69 1.23 -4.53
C MET A 188 0.63 0.86 -5.25
N ALA A 189 1.26 1.83 -5.89
CA ALA A 189 2.56 1.74 -6.53
C ALA A 189 3.21 3.13 -6.53
N GLY A 190 4.43 3.25 -6.03
CA GLY A 190 5.16 4.51 -5.94
C GLY A 190 4.68 5.39 -4.78
N ASN A 191 4.94 6.66 -4.86
CA ASN A 191 4.73 7.69 -3.86
C ASN A 191 5.52 7.42 -2.57
N VAL A 192 5.04 6.56 -1.66
CA VAL A 192 5.83 6.11 -0.51
C VAL A 192 5.81 4.60 -0.34
N SER A 193 6.92 4.04 0.12
CA SER A 193 6.98 2.64 0.56
C SER A 193 6.21 2.51 1.87
N GLU A 194 5.32 1.52 1.96
CA GLU A 194 4.36 1.42 3.04
C GLU A 194 4.71 0.31 4.02
N TRP A 195 4.76 0.66 5.31
CA TRP A 195 4.94 -0.30 6.38
C TRP A 195 3.80 -1.33 6.41
N CYS A 196 4.20 -2.63 6.47
CA CYS A 196 3.29 -3.73 6.74
C CYS A 196 3.49 -4.28 8.16
N GLN A 197 2.49 -5.03 8.64
CA GLN A 197 2.51 -5.66 9.95
C GLN A 197 3.60 -6.73 10.04
N ASP A 198 3.87 -7.41 8.91
CA ASP A 198 4.71 -8.59 8.88
C ASP A 198 6.18 -8.29 9.17
N ARG A 199 6.83 -9.29 9.77
CA ARG A 199 8.28 -9.35 9.79
C ARG A 199 8.77 -9.81 8.43
N TYR A 200 9.80 -9.15 7.93
CA TYR A 200 10.44 -9.59 6.70
C TYR A 200 11.21 -10.89 6.97
N VAL A 201 10.87 -11.93 6.22
CA VAL A 201 11.60 -13.20 6.17
C VAL A 201 12.01 -13.41 4.72
N PRO A 202 13.33 -13.44 4.40
CA PRO A 202 13.78 -13.78 3.06
C PRO A 202 13.37 -15.22 2.73
N LEU A 203 12.79 -15.43 1.56
CA LEU A 203 12.36 -16.78 1.13
C LEU A 203 13.52 -17.64 0.60
N ARG A 204 14.68 -17.02 0.34
CA ARG A 204 15.92 -17.71 -0.04
C ARG A 204 17.08 -17.07 0.70
N THR A 205 17.79 -17.85 1.52
CA THR A 205 19.00 -17.40 2.20
C THR A 205 20.15 -18.37 1.98
N GLY A 206 21.26 -17.82 1.50
CA GLY A 206 22.58 -18.47 1.59
C GLY A 206 23.45 -17.87 2.67
N GLY A 207 22.92 -17.10 3.64
CA GLY A 207 23.69 -16.42 4.67
C GLY A 207 22.99 -16.35 6.05
N PRO A 208 23.70 -15.92 7.10
CA PRO A 208 23.15 -15.82 8.44
C PRO A 208 22.10 -14.70 8.50
N PHE A 209 20.84 -15.06 8.39
CA PHE A 209 19.71 -14.16 8.60
C PHE A 209 19.17 -14.32 10.03
N LYS A 210 19.05 -13.21 10.76
CA LYS A 210 18.38 -13.20 12.08
C LYS A 210 16.90 -12.91 11.86
N PRO A 211 15.99 -13.90 11.97
CA PRO A 211 14.56 -13.68 11.81
C PRO A 211 14.05 -12.61 12.79
N GLY A 212 13.24 -11.69 12.32
CA GLY A 212 12.48 -10.79 13.17
C GLY A 212 13.08 -9.43 13.46
N VAL A 213 14.21 -9.08 12.87
CA VAL A 213 14.84 -7.75 13.02
C VAL A 213 14.24 -6.71 12.05
N LEU A 214 13.72 -7.14 10.89
CA LEU A 214 13.21 -6.23 9.85
C LEU A 214 11.69 -6.33 9.73
N ARG A 215 11.08 -5.21 9.34
CA ARG A 215 9.67 -5.11 8.95
C ARG A 215 9.54 -4.95 7.44
N LEU A 216 8.47 -5.50 6.90
CA LEU A 216 8.18 -5.47 5.47
C LEU A 216 7.71 -4.09 5.04
N LEU A 217 8.15 -3.68 3.86
CA LEU A 217 7.69 -2.52 3.12
C LEU A 217 7.18 -2.95 1.74
N LYS A 218 6.13 -2.30 1.25
CA LYS A 218 5.50 -2.60 -0.04
C LYS A 218 5.29 -1.33 -0.87
N GLY A 219 5.10 -1.51 -2.19
CA GLY A 219 4.65 -0.48 -3.12
C GLY A 219 5.75 0.29 -3.84
N GLY A 220 6.97 0.31 -3.33
CA GLY A 220 7.99 1.24 -3.82
C GLY A 220 7.68 2.69 -3.46
N SER A 221 8.43 3.65 -3.99
CA SER A 221 8.29 5.06 -3.61
C SER A 221 8.70 6.00 -4.74
N TRP A 222 8.62 7.32 -4.52
CA TRP A 222 9.06 8.34 -5.46
C TRP A 222 10.55 8.25 -5.85
N ILE A 223 11.38 7.57 -5.04
CA ILE A 223 12.79 7.29 -5.38
C ILE A 223 13.00 5.88 -5.95
N ALA A 224 11.99 5.02 -5.98
CA ALA A 224 12.08 3.64 -6.45
C ALA A 224 11.99 3.56 -7.98
N GLY A 225 12.62 2.54 -8.56
CA GLY A 225 12.48 2.25 -9.98
C GLY A 225 11.23 1.41 -10.30
N PRO A 226 10.90 1.23 -11.59
CA PRO A 226 9.73 0.45 -12.02
C PRO A 226 9.63 -0.96 -11.43
N ARG A 227 10.77 -1.60 -11.19
CA ARG A 227 10.85 -2.95 -10.63
C ARG A 227 10.22 -3.06 -9.24
N ASP A 228 10.36 -2.01 -8.42
CA ASP A 228 9.88 -1.97 -7.03
C ASP A 228 8.38 -1.65 -6.92
N LEU A 229 7.76 -1.16 -8.01
CA LEU A 229 6.34 -0.80 -8.06
C LEU A 229 5.41 -2.00 -8.19
N ARG A 230 5.95 -3.19 -8.40
CA ARG A 230 5.17 -4.42 -8.56
C ARG A 230 4.55 -4.84 -7.23
N PRO A 231 3.27 -5.25 -7.21
CA PRO A 231 2.61 -5.68 -5.96
C PRO A 231 3.34 -6.82 -5.23
N ALA A 232 4.04 -7.70 -5.97
CA ALA A 232 4.81 -8.80 -5.38
C ALA A 232 6.19 -8.37 -4.85
N ALA A 233 6.72 -7.20 -5.27
CA ALA A 233 8.01 -6.72 -4.81
C ALA A 233 8.02 -6.50 -3.29
N ARG A 234 9.12 -6.87 -2.65
CA ARG A 234 9.32 -6.85 -1.20
C ARG A 234 10.53 -6.00 -0.86
N GLN A 235 10.35 -5.10 0.06
CA GLN A 235 11.42 -4.31 0.66
C GLN A 235 11.37 -4.49 2.17
N SER A 236 12.41 -4.09 2.88
CA SER A 236 12.42 -4.20 4.34
C SER A 236 13.32 -3.16 4.98
N ALA A 237 12.99 -2.78 6.19
CA ALA A 237 13.83 -1.92 7.01
C ALA A 237 13.71 -2.31 8.51
N PRO A 238 14.69 -1.92 9.35
CA PRO A 238 14.55 -2.02 10.80
C PRO A 238 13.32 -1.25 11.28
N PRO A 239 12.56 -1.74 12.28
CA PRO A 239 11.31 -1.11 12.74
C PRO A 239 11.50 0.32 13.30
N GLN A 240 12.72 0.69 13.66
CA GLN A 240 13.10 2.04 14.11
C GLN A 240 13.60 2.95 12.96
N TYR A 241 13.76 2.42 11.75
CA TYR A 241 14.17 3.20 10.58
C TYR A 241 13.03 4.09 10.11
N ALA A 242 13.37 5.29 9.66
CA ALA A 242 12.44 6.26 9.08
C ALA A 242 13.15 7.06 8.00
N ASP A 243 12.45 7.34 6.89
CA ASP A 243 13.01 8.13 5.80
C ASP A 243 11.91 8.89 5.05
N GLY A 244 12.29 9.88 4.23
CA GLY A 244 11.40 10.75 3.44
C GLY A 244 10.65 10.04 2.30
N TYR A 245 10.82 8.75 2.16
CA TYR A 245 10.13 7.90 1.18
C TYR A 245 9.35 6.75 1.83
N ILE A 246 9.23 6.72 3.17
CA ILE A 246 8.51 5.68 3.91
C ILE A 246 7.33 6.29 4.65
N GLY A 247 6.15 5.78 4.36
CA GLY A 247 4.88 6.10 4.99
C GLY A 247 4.10 4.82 5.34
N PHE A 248 2.78 4.91 5.40
CA PHE A 248 1.92 3.76 5.67
C PHE A 248 0.47 4.05 5.28
N ARG A 249 -0.28 2.97 5.09
CA ARG A 249 -1.75 2.97 5.10
C ARG A 249 -2.28 2.08 6.21
N VAL A 250 -3.58 2.13 6.48
CA VAL A 250 -4.20 1.37 7.56
C VAL A 250 -5.29 0.44 7.05
N VAL A 251 -5.46 -0.69 7.74
CA VAL A 251 -6.62 -1.55 7.61
C VAL A 251 -7.52 -1.40 8.84
N ARG A 252 -8.83 -1.59 8.64
CA ARG A 252 -9.81 -1.74 9.70
C ARG A 252 -10.44 -3.12 9.56
N LEU A 253 -10.46 -3.86 10.65
CA LEU A 253 -11.11 -5.16 10.69
C LEU A 253 -12.61 -4.97 10.90
N PRO A 254 -13.47 -5.76 10.22
CA PRO A 254 -14.89 -5.78 10.52
C PRO A 254 -15.11 -6.08 12.00
N GLN A 255 -16.10 -5.42 12.61
CA GLN A 255 -16.56 -5.83 13.93
C GLN A 255 -17.34 -7.14 13.79
N PRO A 256 -17.22 -8.05 14.76
CA PRO A 256 -17.97 -9.30 14.76
C PRO A 256 -19.47 -9.09 14.78
#